data_4d7a6125209f55c40f51fec7a844ec31
#
_entry.id   4d7a6125209f55c40f51fec7a844ec31
#
_cell.length_a   1.000
_cell.length_b   1.000
_cell.length_c   1.000
_cell.angle_alpha   90.00
_cell.angle_beta   90.00
_cell.angle_gamma   90.00
#
_symmetry.space_group_name_H-M   'P 1'
#
loop_
_entity.id
_entity.type
_entity.pdbx_description
1 polymer ?
#
loop_
_entity_poly.entity_id
_entity_poly.type
_entity_poly.pdbx_seq_one_letter_code
_entity_poly.pdbx_strand_id
1 'polypeptide(L)'
;GQISGKFPQLFISWQKISLGQPVFVDVFGGRLTLSRLALNGLLSSVPELSFDMKIDGIDLQKLTDFLEIGKITGLLDGQARNVRLLGWRLNAFELSLRANRGQRRIDHRAVSYLTRAGGTGALVGQFVRFLNSFPYEQLGFNGVLNNGVLTLQGFENHKSGGFYLLKGSAIPRLDIIAFQR
;
A
#
# COMPACT_ATOMS: atom_id res chain seq x y z
N GLY A 1 16.77 5.18 -5.83
CA GLY A 1 16.71 3.77 -5.41
C GLY A 1 17.77 2.95 -6.13
N GLN A 2 18.35 1.99 -5.45
CA GLN A 2 19.28 1.02 -6.09
C GLN A 2 18.49 -0.27 -6.34
N ILE A 3 18.61 -0.79 -7.56
CA ILE A 3 18.13 -2.14 -7.90
C ILE A 3 19.34 -3.05 -7.71
N SER A 4 19.29 -3.94 -6.72
CA SER A 4 20.32 -4.93 -6.49
C SER A 4 19.72 -6.34 -6.63
N GLY A 5 20.39 -7.22 -7.32
CA GLY A 5 20.01 -8.62 -7.46
C GLY A 5 21.17 -9.41 -8.08
N LYS A 6 21.30 -10.69 -7.68
CA LYS A 6 22.01 -11.66 -8.52
C LYS A 6 21.15 -11.83 -9.78
N PHE A 7 21.79 -11.86 -10.96
CA PHE A 7 21.07 -12.06 -12.21
C PHE A 7 20.12 -13.25 -12.08
N PRO A 8 18.80 -13.03 -12.12
CA PRO A 8 17.85 -14.12 -11.98
C PRO A 8 17.96 -15.04 -13.20
N GLN A 9 17.71 -16.34 -13.00
CA GLN A 9 17.56 -17.25 -14.14
C GLN A 9 16.38 -16.76 -14.98
N LEU A 10 16.67 -16.34 -16.21
CA LEU A 10 15.70 -15.84 -17.14
C LEU A 10 15.24 -16.99 -18.03
N PHE A 11 13.97 -17.33 -17.97
CA PHE A 11 13.35 -18.30 -18.86
C PHE A 11 12.64 -17.55 -19.99
N ILE A 12 13.08 -17.78 -21.22
CA ILE A 12 12.49 -17.16 -22.42
C ILE A 12 11.89 -18.27 -23.28
N SER A 13 10.61 -18.12 -23.61
CA SER A 13 9.94 -18.86 -24.67
C SER A 13 9.29 -17.87 -25.64
N TRP A 14 8.80 -18.34 -26.80
CA TRP A 14 8.17 -17.47 -27.81
C TRP A 14 7.04 -16.57 -27.30
N GLN A 15 6.39 -16.94 -26.20
CA GLN A 15 5.21 -16.22 -25.68
C GLN A 15 5.36 -15.79 -24.24
N LYS A 16 6.42 -16.22 -23.53
CA LYS A 16 6.57 -15.99 -22.12
C LYS A 16 8.00 -15.71 -21.72
N ILE A 17 8.18 -14.65 -20.94
CA ILE A 17 9.41 -14.37 -20.21
C ILE A 17 9.09 -14.50 -18.71
N SER A 18 9.88 -15.26 -17.97
CA SER A 18 9.71 -15.38 -16.52
C SER A 18 11.04 -15.41 -15.80
N LEU A 19 11.06 -14.89 -14.56
CA LEU A 19 12.21 -14.90 -13.69
C LEU A 19 12.09 -16.04 -12.68
N GLY A 20 13.12 -16.89 -12.62
CA GLY A 20 13.18 -18.03 -11.68
C GLY A 20 13.53 -17.65 -10.25
N GLN A 21 13.98 -16.41 -10.01
CA GLN A 21 14.39 -15.93 -8.69
C GLN A 21 13.75 -14.56 -8.39
N PRO A 22 13.57 -14.22 -7.11
CA PRO A 22 13.05 -12.91 -6.71
C PRO A 22 14.00 -11.76 -7.12
N VAL A 23 13.41 -10.61 -7.45
CA VAL A 23 14.11 -9.34 -7.67
C VAL A 23 13.93 -8.46 -6.44
N PHE A 24 15.01 -7.86 -5.98
CA PHE A 24 15.04 -6.97 -4.82
C PHE A 24 15.22 -5.53 -5.27
N VAL A 25 14.43 -4.63 -4.72
CA VAL A 25 14.51 -3.19 -4.96
C VAL A 25 14.56 -2.48 -3.62
N ASP A 26 15.69 -1.85 -3.31
CA ASP A 26 15.82 -1.05 -2.10
C ASP A 26 15.34 0.38 -2.40
N VAL A 27 14.29 0.81 -1.71
CA VAL A 27 13.61 2.08 -1.92
C VAL A 27 13.06 2.63 -0.60
N PHE A 28 13.08 3.93 -0.41
CA PHE A 28 12.58 4.60 0.79
C PHE A 28 13.08 3.99 2.12
N GLY A 29 14.32 3.49 2.14
CA GLY A 29 14.92 2.90 3.33
C GLY A 29 14.46 1.50 3.69
N GLY A 30 13.58 0.89 2.92
CA GLY A 30 13.11 -0.50 3.02
C GLY A 30 13.36 -1.28 1.74
N ARG A 31 12.72 -2.43 1.63
CA ARG A 31 12.92 -3.36 0.51
C ARG A 31 11.59 -3.83 -0.09
N LEU A 32 11.53 -3.81 -1.42
CA LEU A 32 10.52 -4.51 -2.20
C LEU A 32 11.14 -5.81 -2.73
N THR A 33 10.42 -6.92 -2.59
CA THR A 33 10.80 -8.21 -3.16
C THR A 33 9.73 -8.62 -4.16
N LEU A 34 10.11 -8.64 -5.45
CA LEU A 34 9.24 -9.12 -6.53
C LEU A 34 9.51 -10.59 -6.78
N SER A 35 8.47 -11.40 -6.81
CA SER A 35 8.53 -12.85 -7.07
C SER A 35 7.48 -13.27 -8.07
N ARG A 36 7.64 -14.47 -8.64
CA ARG A 36 6.75 -15.01 -9.68
C ARG A 36 6.56 -14.08 -10.88
N LEU A 37 7.58 -13.27 -11.19
CA LEU A 37 7.52 -12.29 -12.28
C LEU A 37 7.46 -13.01 -13.62
N ALA A 38 6.38 -12.78 -14.35
CA ALA A 38 6.17 -13.34 -15.69
C ALA A 38 5.51 -12.32 -16.61
N LEU A 39 5.99 -12.27 -17.85
CA LEU A 39 5.42 -11.50 -18.95
C LEU A 39 4.98 -12.48 -20.03
N ASN A 40 3.68 -12.55 -20.27
CA ASN A 40 3.07 -13.38 -21.29
C ASN A 40 2.63 -12.52 -22.47
N GLY A 41 2.65 -13.10 -23.67
CA GLY A 41 2.15 -12.44 -24.87
C GLY A 41 2.91 -11.17 -25.23
N LEU A 42 4.25 -11.17 -25.13
CA LEU A 42 5.10 -9.99 -25.40
C LEU A 42 4.83 -9.36 -26.78
N LEU A 43 4.52 -10.18 -27.77
CA LEU A 43 4.22 -9.75 -29.16
C LEU A 43 2.72 -9.63 -29.44
N SER A 44 1.86 -9.81 -28.42
CA SER A 44 0.43 -9.63 -28.55
C SER A 44 0.04 -8.16 -28.39
N SER A 45 -1.15 -7.81 -28.86
CA SER A 45 -1.73 -6.47 -28.65
C SER A 45 -2.05 -6.18 -27.19
N VAL A 46 -2.15 -7.22 -26.35
CA VAL A 46 -2.46 -7.11 -24.92
C VAL A 46 -1.50 -8.01 -24.12
N PRO A 47 -0.26 -7.57 -23.88
CA PRO A 47 0.67 -8.31 -23.04
C PRO A 47 0.15 -8.38 -21.60
N GLU A 48 0.42 -9.52 -20.93
CA GLU A 48 0.09 -9.72 -19.52
C GLU A 48 1.36 -9.78 -18.68
N LEU A 49 1.53 -8.83 -17.76
CA LEU A 49 2.55 -8.86 -16.72
C LEU A 49 1.93 -9.32 -15.40
N SER A 50 2.52 -10.35 -14.78
CA SER A 50 2.09 -10.86 -13.48
C SER A 50 3.25 -10.99 -12.51
N PHE A 51 3.01 -10.70 -11.22
CA PHE A 51 3.98 -10.85 -10.16
C PHE A 51 3.33 -10.81 -8.78
N ASP A 52 4.09 -11.23 -7.78
CA ASP A 52 3.82 -10.91 -6.38
C ASP A 52 4.88 -9.93 -5.86
N MET A 53 4.51 -9.15 -4.86
CA MET A 53 5.39 -8.19 -4.21
C MET A 53 5.27 -8.30 -2.69
N LYS A 54 6.40 -8.40 -2.02
CA LYS A 54 6.52 -8.21 -0.56
C LYS A 54 7.12 -6.83 -0.31
N ILE A 55 6.60 -6.14 0.69
CA ILE A 55 7.03 -4.81 1.15
C ILE A 55 7.58 -5.00 2.56
N ASP A 56 8.80 -4.58 2.82
CA ASP A 56 9.46 -4.76 4.10
C ASP A 56 10.16 -3.46 4.54
N GLY A 57 9.64 -2.88 5.61
CA GLY A 57 10.24 -1.75 6.31
C GLY A 57 10.36 -0.46 5.50
N ILE A 58 9.46 -0.17 4.56
CA ILE A 58 9.45 1.11 3.84
C ILE A 58 9.22 2.25 4.83
N ASP A 59 10.13 3.23 4.84
CA ASP A 59 9.99 4.45 5.63
C ASP A 59 8.84 5.31 5.08
N LEU A 60 7.75 5.36 5.84
CA LEU A 60 6.55 6.10 5.47
C LEU A 60 6.82 7.59 5.30
N GLN A 61 7.73 8.18 6.06
CA GLN A 61 8.05 9.60 5.89
C GLN A 61 8.63 9.87 4.51
N LYS A 62 9.61 9.07 4.07
CA LYS A 62 10.21 9.22 2.74
C LYS A 62 9.19 8.98 1.63
N LEU A 63 8.30 8.01 1.83
CA LEU A 63 7.24 7.71 0.87
C LEU A 63 6.22 8.86 0.78
N THR A 64 5.75 9.38 1.91
CA THR A 64 4.74 10.44 1.95
C THR A 64 5.30 11.81 1.55
N ASP A 65 6.56 12.08 1.82
CA ASP A 65 7.27 13.25 1.32
C ASP A 65 7.38 13.20 -0.21
N PHE A 66 7.70 12.03 -0.79
CA PHE A 66 7.74 11.82 -2.24
C PHE A 66 6.37 12.00 -2.91
N LEU A 67 5.29 11.56 -2.25
CA LEU A 67 3.92 11.66 -2.76
C LEU A 67 3.25 13.01 -2.45
N GLU A 68 3.88 13.86 -1.65
CA GLU A 68 3.36 15.19 -1.23
C GLU A 68 1.99 15.14 -0.52
N ILE A 69 1.66 14.01 0.13
CA ILE A 69 0.36 13.77 0.78
C ILE A 69 0.30 14.17 2.25
N GLY A 70 1.29 14.89 2.76
CA GLY A 70 1.48 15.19 4.18
C GLY A 70 2.54 14.30 4.80
N LYS A 71 2.64 14.28 6.12
CA LYS A 71 3.69 13.55 6.84
C LYS A 71 3.12 12.41 7.65
N ILE A 72 3.53 11.18 7.30
CA ILE A 72 3.27 9.97 8.08
C ILE A 72 4.63 9.36 8.41
N THR A 73 4.89 9.07 9.67
CA THR A 73 6.11 8.37 10.11
C THR A 73 5.77 6.95 10.53
N GLY A 74 6.76 6.07 10.51
CA GLY A 74 6.64 4.65 10.81
C GLY A 74 7.21 3.79 9.68
N LEU A 75 7.20 2.49 9.88
CA LEU A 75 7.66 1.52 8.89
C LEU A 75 6.46 0.79 8.30
N LEU A 76 6.38 0.77 6.98
CA LEU A 76 5.34 0.08 6.22
C LEU A 76 5.80 -1.30 5.83
N ASP A 77 5.00 -2.29 6.21
CA ASP A 77 5.12 -3.68 5.79
C ASP A 77 3.88 -4.08 5.01
N GLY A 78 4.03 -5.08 4.13
CA GLY A 78 2.87 -5.56 3.40
C GLY A 78 3.21 -6.55 2.29
N GLN A 79 2.18 -6.85 1.53
CA GLN A 79 2.28 -7.70 0.37
C GLN A 79 1.22 -7.33 -0.66
N ALA A 80 1.57 -7.46 -1.93
CA ALA A 80 0.63 -7.50 -3.03
C ALA A 80 0.76 -8.86 -3.71
N ARG A 81 -0.33 -9.59 -3.83
CA ARG A 81 -0.40 -10.90 -4.47
C ARG A 81 -1.22 -10.84 -5.74
N ASN A 82 -0.93 -11.77 -6.65
CA ASN A 82 -1.70 -11.93 -7.88
C ASN A 82 -1.81 -10.61 -8.67
N VAL A 83 -0.76 -9.76 -8.60
CA VAL A 83 -0.75 -8.51 -9.37
C VAL A 83 -0.73 -8.87 -10.85
N ARG A 84 -1.71 -8.37 -11.60
CA ARG A 84 -1.81 -8.55 -13.05
C ARG A 84 -2.06 -7.23 -13.75
N LEU A 85 -1.24 -6.96 -14.75
CA LEU A 85 -1.44 -5.88 -15.70
C LEU A 85 -1.77 -6.48 -17.07
N LEU A 86 -2.84 -6.01 -17.69
CA LEU A 86 -3.23 -6.35 -19.04
C LEU A 86 -3.08 -5.13 -19.93
N GLY A 87 -2.27 -5.22 -20.98
CA GLY A 87 -1.95 -4.07 -21.82
C GLY A 87 -1.41 -2.88 -20.99
N TRP A 88 -0.57 -3.16 -19.98
CA TRP A 88 0.01 -2.19 -19.04
C TRP A 88 -1.01 -1.50 -18.11
N ARG A 89 -2.25 -1.96 -18.08
CA ARG A 89 -3.30 -1.46 -17.16
C ARG A 89 -3.47 -2.45 -16.00
N LEU A 90 -3.49 -1.93 -14.80
CA LEU A 90 -3.70 -2.74 -13.60
C LEU A 90 -5.10 -3.38 -13.66
N ASN A 91 -5.16 -4.71 -13.64
CA ASN A 91 -6.39 -5.48 -13.80
C ASN A 91 -6.79 -6.24 -12.53
N ALA A 92 -5.80 -6.76 -11.78
CA ALA A 92 -6.07 -7.51 -10.56
C ALA A 92 -4.93 -7.35 -9.56
N PHE A 93 -5.25 -7.39 -8.27
CA PHE A 93 -4.33 -7.58 -7.15
C PHE A 93 -5.09 -7.91 -5.86
N GLU A 94 -4.36 -8.49 -4.92
CA GLU A 94 -4.72 -8.60 -3.51
C GLU A 94 -3.65 -7.89 -2.69
N LEU A 95 -3.99 -6.80 -2.01
CA LEU A 95 -3.06 -5.94 -1.27
C LEU A 95 -3.36 -6.00 0.22
N SER A 96 -2.31 -6.11 1.04
CA SER A 96 -2.39 -5.93 2.49
C SER A 96 -1.23 -5.06 2.94
N LEU A 97 -1.53 -3.93 3.56
CA LEU A 97 -0.56 -2.96 4.07
C LEU A 97 -0.77 -2.73 5.57
N ARG A 98 0.34 -2.64 6.31
CA ARG A 98 0.35 -2.35 7.74
C ARG A 98 1.54 -1.48 8.10
N ALA A 99 1.30 -0.49 8.96
CA ALA A 99 2.34 0.30 9.61
C ALA A 99 2.07 0.31 11.12
N ASN A 100 2.75 -0.56 11.83
CA ASN A 100 2.65 -0.75 13.28
C ASN A 100 4.01 -0.79 13.97
N ARG A 101 5.09 -0.48 13.25
CA ARG A 101 6.47 -0.44 13.74
C ARG A 101 7.08 0.96 13.63
N GLY A 102 8.12 1.22 14.42
CA GLY A 102 8.83 2.50 14.45
C GLY A 102 8.07 3.61 15.20
N GLN A 103 8.57 4.84 15.05
CA GLN A 103 7.91 6.02 15.60
C GLN A 103 6.75 6.43 14.70
N ARG A 104 5.53 6.28 15.17
CA ARG A 104 4.29 6.38 14.39
C ARG A 104 3.55 7.67 14.70
N ARG A 105 3.59 8.60 13.78
CA ARG A 105 2.86 9.86 13.84
C ARG A 105 2.28 10.22 12.48
N ILE A 106 1.16 10.93 12.49
CA ILE A 106 0.49 11.42 11.29
C ILE A 106 0.16 12.90 11.48
N ASP A 107 0.42 13.73 10.48
CA ASP A 107 0.05 15.15 10.50
C ASP A 107 -1.39 15.39 10.00
N HIS A 108 -1.89 16.61 10.20
CA HIS A 108 -3.25 17.00 9.81
C HIS A 108 -3.48 16.94 8.29
N ARG A 109 -2.45 17.18 7.46
CA ARG A 109 -2.57 17.12 6.00
C ARG A 109 -2.79 15.69 5.53
N ALA A 110 -2.00 14.75 6.05
CA ALA A 110 -2.13 13.33 5.75
C ALA A 110 -3.47 12.77 6.27
N VAL A 111 -3.92 13.17 7.47
CA VAL A 111 -5.27 12.82 7.96
C VAL A 111 -6.35 13.29 6.99
N SER A 112 -6.29 14.55 6.55
CA SER A 112 -7.26 15.11 5.59
C SER A 112 -7.23 14.39 4.23
N TYR A 113 -6.08 13.89 3.82
CA TYR A 113 -5.93 13.10 2.59
C TYR A 113 -6.59 11.72 2.73
N LEU A 114 -6.28 11.01 3.82
CA LEU A 114 -6.84 9.68 4.09
C LEU A 114 -8.35 9.70 4.28
N THR A 115 -8.89 10.72 4.96
CA THR A 115 -10.34 10.84 5.17
C THR A 115 -11.08 11.10 3.88
N ARG A 116 -10.52 11.90 2.96
CA ARG A 116 -11.11 12.10 1.63
C ARG A 116 -11.08 10.83 0.78
N ALA A 117 -9.97 10.11 0.79
CA ALA A 117 -9.83 8.86 0.06
C ALA A 117 -10.73 7.73 0.60
N GLY A 118 -10.95 7.68 1.92
CA GLY A 118 -11.76 6.65 2.59
C GLY A 118 -13.26 6.97 2.68
N GLY A 119 -13.72 8.09 2.18
CA GLY A 119 -15.14 8.47 2.23
C GLY A 119 -15.69 8.84 3.62
N THR A 120 -14.83 9.06 4.60
CA THR A 120 -15.19 9.26 6.03
C THR A 120 -15.26 10.75 6.41
N GLY A 121 -15.90 11.57 5.64
CA GLY A 121 -15.79 13.04 5.69
C GLY A 121 -16.28 13.78 6.95
N ALA A 122 -16.76 13.15 8.02
CA ALA A 122 -17.56 13.92 8.98
C ALA A 122 -17.02 14.10 10.41
N LEU A 123 -16.24 13.20 10.98
CA LEU A 123 -15.95 13.24 12.42
C LEU A 123 -14.55 13.75 12.85
N VAL A 124 -13.66 14.00 11.92
CA VAL A 124 -12.27 14.40 12.22
C VAL A 124 -12.08 15.92 12.28
N GLY A 125 -13.06 16.72 11.86
CA GLY A 125 -12.88 18.12 11.39
C GLY A 125 -12.48 19.16 12.44
N GLN A 126 -12.81 19.04 13.71
CA GLN A 126 -12.64 20.18 14.63
C GLN A 126 -11.40 20.10 15.53
N PHE A 127 -11.01 18.94 15.99
CA PHE A 127 -9.85 18.77 16.86
C PHE A 127 -8.50 18.68 16.13
N VAL A 128 -8.52 18.30 14.85
CA VAL A 128 -7.30 18.14 14.03
C VAL A 128 -6.55 19.45 13.79
N ARG A 129 -7.22 20.59 13.90
CA ARG A 129 -6.62 21.92 13.62
C ARG A 129 -5.66 22.40 14.72
N PHE A 130 -5.75 21.87 15.92
CA PHE A 130 -4.96 22.36 17.08
C PHE A 130 -3.67 21.57 17.33
N LEU A 131 -3.52 20.40 16.77
CA LEU A 131 -2.33 19.57 16.93
C LEU A 131 -1.61 19.37 15.59
N ASN A 132 -0.31 19.63 15.59
CA ASN A 132 0.52 19.50 14.39
C ASN A 132 0.67 18.04 13.93
N SER A 133 0.59 17.09 14.86
CA SER A 133 0.66 15.66 14.54
C SER A 133 0.06 14.79 15.65
N PHE A 134 -0.44 13.62 15.27
CA PHE A 134 -1.09 12.65 16.14
C PHE A 134 -0.31 11.34 16.16
N PRO A 135 -0.05 10.76 17.34
CA PRO A 135 0.49 9.41 17.41
C PRO A 135 -0.59 8.39 17.07
N TYR A 136 -0.21 7.31 16.40
CA TYR A 136 -1.10 6.21 16.08
C TYR A 136 -0.51 4.86 16.49
N GLU A 137 -1.37 3.88 16.78
CA GLU A 137 -1.00 2.51 17.11
C GLU A 137 -0.77 1.70 15.85
N GLN A 138 -1.69 1.82 14.89
CA GLN A 138 -1.65 1.11 13.63
C GLN A 138 -2.31 1.92 12.52
N LEU A 139 -1.73 1.86 11.35
CA LEU A 139 -2.28 2.30 10.07
C LEU A 139 -2.25 1.12 9.11
N GLY A 140 -3.31 0.92 8.34
CA GLY A 140 -3.29 -0.12 7.33
C GLY A 140 -4.64 -0.34 6.64
N PHE A 141 -4.58 -1.10 5.55
CA PHE A 141 -5.77 -1.52 4.83
C PHE A 141 -5.48 -2.77 3.99
N ASN A 142 -6.55 -3.44 3.60
CA ASN A 142 -6.56 -4.49 2.60
C ASN A 142 -7.30 -3.99 1.37
N GLY A 143 -6.85 -4.37 0.20
CA GLY A 143 -7.48 -4.03 -1.07
C GLY A 143 -7.51 -5.23 -2.00
N VAL A 144 -8.63 -5.43 -2.67
CA VAL A 144 -8.76 -6.42 -3.74
C VAL A 144 -9.27 -5.70 -4.98
N LEU A 145 -8.48 -5.76 -6.04
CA LEU A 145 -8.91 -5.34 -7.37
C LEU A 145 -9.18 -6.58 -8.21
N ASN A 146 -10.35 -6.68 -8.79
CA ASN A 146 -10.68 -7.73 -9.72
C ASN A 146 -11.60 -7.18 -10.81
N ASN A 147 -11.18 -7.31 -12.09
CA ASN A 147 -11.95 -6.88 -13.25
C ASN A 147 -12.49 -5.44 -13.14
N GLY A 148 -11.66 -4.51 -12.67
CA GLY A 148 -12.03 -3.10 -12.53
C GLY A 148 -12.83 -2.75 -11.27
N VAL A 149 -13.22 -3.73 -10.45
CA VAL A 149 -13.89 -3.50 -9.16
C VAL A 149 -12.84 -3.52 -8.04
N LEU A 150 -12.67 -2.39 -7.36
CA LEU A 150 -11.80 -2.24 -6.20
C LEU A 150 -12.62 -2.33 -4.91
N THR A 151 -12.33 -3.32 -4.09
CA THR A 151 -12.86 -3.45 -2.74
C THR A 151 -11.77 -3.09 -1.74
N LEU A 152 -12.05 -2.16 -0.84
CA LEU A 152 -11.16 -1.76 0.25
C LEU A 152 -11.74 -2.17 1.59
N GLN A 153 -10.88 -2.68 2.46
CA GLN A 153 -11.20 -3.03 3.84
C GLN A 153 -10.09 -2.53 4.77
N GLY A 154 -10.45 -2.09 5.96
CA GLY A 154 -9.47 -1.79 6.99
C GLY A 154 -8.84 -3.05 7.59
N PHE A 155 -7.96 -2.83 8.54
CA PHE A 155 -7.27 -3.94 9.20
C PHE A 155 -8.05 -4.55 10.38
N GLU A 156 -9.07 -3.86 10.88
CA GLU A 156 -9.91 -4.29 12.01
C GLU A 156 -11.32 -3.70 11.84
N ASN A 157 -12.35 -4.48 12.18
CA ASN A 157 -13.73 -4.01 12.13
C ASN A 157 -14.02 -3.06 13.29
N HIS A 158 -14.78 -2.00 13.02
CA HIS A 158 -15.28 -1.10 14.04
C HIS A 158 -16.67 -1.51 14.49
N LYS A 159 -16.99 -1.32 15.78
CA LYS A 159 -18.29 -1.71 16.40
C LYS A 159 -19.52 -1.07 15.74
N SER A 160 -19.36 0.09 15.09
CA SER A 160 -20.44 0.79 14.38
C SER A 160 -20.63 0.36 12.92
N GLY A 161 -20.04 -0.76 12.50
CA GLY A 161 -20.24 -1.31 11.15
C GLY A 161 -19.24 -0.84 10.09
N GLY A 162 -18.22 -0.05 10.46
CA GLY A 162 -17.12 0.31 9.60
C GLY A 162 -15.84 -0.48 9.92
N PHE A 163 -14.73 -0.05 9.37
CA PHE A 163 -13.41 -0.63 9.64
C PHE A 163 -12.35 0.44 9.87
N TYR A 164 -11.37 0.12 10.73
CA TYR A 164 -10.25 1.03 10.99
C TYR A 164 -9.29 1.05 9.81
N LEU A 165 -8.96 2.27 9.34
CA LEU A 165 -7.80 2.56 8.50
C LEU A 165 -6.63 3.03 9.36
N LEU A 166 -6.91 3.77 10.44
CA LEU A 166 -5.95 4.24 11.42
C LEU A 166 -6.55 4.15 12.82
N LYS A 167 -5.77 3.63 13.77
CA LYS A 167 -6.11 3.54 15.20
C LYS A 167 -5.14 4.41 15.99
N GLY A 168 -5.64 5.43 16.66
CA GLY A 168 -4.86 6.35 17.46
C GLY A 168 -4.36 5.73 18.76
N SER A 169 -3.26 6.26 19.33
CA SER A 169 -2.64 5.75 20.56
C SER A 169 -2.63 6.73 21.73
N ALA A 170 -3.10 7.97 21.54
CA ALA A 170 -3.07 9.01 22.59
C ALA A 170 -4.45 9.65 22.84
N ILE A 171 -4.57 10.41 23.92
CA ILE A 171 -5.77 11.18 24.25
C ILE A 171 -5.50 12.67 23.92
N PRO A 172 -6.37 13.34 23.12
CA PRO A 172 -7.56 12.78 22.47
C PRO A 172 -7.17 11.77 21.39
N ARG A 173 -7.92 10.66 21.33
CA ARG A 173 -7.66 9.59 20.37
C ARG A 173 -8.20 9.97 19.01
N LEU A 174 -7.35 9.83 17.98
CA LEU A 174 -7.71 10.00 16.58
C LEU A 174 -7.85 8.64 15.90
N ASP A 175 -9.06 8.26 15.55
CA ASP A 175 -9.33 7.06 14.75
C ASP A 175 -9.83 7.49 13.36
N ILE A 176 -9.36 6.82 12.31
CA ILE A 176 -9.91 6.96 10.95
C ILE A 176 -10.66 5.68 10.62
N ILE A 177 -11.97 5.81 10.45
CA ILE A 177 -12.88 4.70 10.18
C ILE A 177 -13.49 4.94 8.80
N ALA A 178 -13.46 3.91 7.94
CA ALA A 178 -14.14 3.93 6.67
C ALA A 178 -15.39 3.05 6.72
N PHE A 179 -16.41 3.46 5.98
CA PHE A 179 -17.66 2.73 5.83
C PHE A 179 -17.80 2.31 4.37
N GLN A 180 -18.14 1.05 4.12
CA GLN A 180 -18.56 0.62 2.79
C GLN A 180 -19.94 1.22 2.49
N ARG A 181 -20.08 1.84 1.34
CA ARG A 181 -21.36 2.22 0.76
C ARG A 181 -21.79 1.20 -0.25
#